data_18102f50ca1d29f682bff902ea138158
#
_entry.id   18102f50ca1d29f682bff902ea138158
#
_cell.length_a   1.000
_cell.length_b   1.000
_cell.length_c   1.000
_cell.angle_alpha   90.00
_cell.angle_beta   90.00
_cell.angle_gamma   90.00
#
_symmetry.space_group_name_H-M   'P 1'
#
loop_
_entity.id
_entity.type
_entity.pdbx_description
1 polymer ?
#
loop_
_entity_poly.entity_id
_entity_poly.type
_entity_poly.pdbx_seq_one_letter_code
_entity_poly.pdbx_strand_id
1 'polypeptide(L)'
;MSSLPTYGDVEFAAKRIKGYAHPTPVMTSRTVNEELGAQVFFKCENLQRMGAFKFRGGFNALSKFSPAQRKAGVVAFSSGNHAQAIALSARLLGIPATIVMPLDAPVAKVAATKGYGGNVVLYDRYTEDREQIGRDLADKHGLTLIPPYDHPDVMDAALVGIPHK
;
A
#
# COMPACT_ATOMS: atom_id res chain seq x y z
N MET A 1 4.74 -11.54 18.12
CA MET A 1 4.43 -10.09 17.99
C MET A 1 5.47 -9.52 17.05
N SER A 2 5.06 -8.92 15.93
CA SER A 2 6.00 -8.19 15.06
C SER A 2 6.58 -7.01 15.86
N SER A 3 7.90 -6.85 15.85
CA SER A 3 8.52 -5.67 16.47
C SER A 3 8.04 -4.41 15.75
N LEU A 4 7.82 -3.34 16.50
CA LEU A 4 7.54 -2.04 15.91
C LEU A 4 8.75 -1.60 15.06
N PRO A 5 8.50 -0.84 13.95
CA PRO A 5 9.57 -0.31 13.13
C PRO A 5 10.53 0.55 13.93
N THR A 6 11.83 0.37 13.69
CA THR A 6 12.88 1.25 14.20
C THR A 6 13.14 2.37 13.18
N TYR A 7 13.85 3.42 13.62
CA TYR A 7 14.29 4.48 12.68
C TYR A 7 15.16 3.93 11.55
N GLY A 8 16.02 2.97 11.83
CA GLY A 8 16.84 2.30 10.81
C GLY A 8 16.01 1.60 9.73
N ASP A 9 14.89 0.97 10.11
CA ASP A 9 13.98 0.33 9.15
C ASP A 9 13.34 1.37 8.22
N VAL A 10 12.99 2.55 8.76
CA VAL A 10 12.47 3.67 7.97
C VAL A 10 13.51 4.21 6.99
N GLU A 11 14.78 4.35 7.41
CA GLU A 11 15.87 4.76 6.51
C GLU A 11 16.11 3.75 5.38
N PHE A 12 16.11 2.45 5.69
CA PHE A 12 16.23 1.41 4.68
C PHE A 12 15.04 1.40 3.72
N ALA A 13 13.83 1.61 4.22
CA ALA A 13 12.65 1.74 3.38
C ALA A 13 12.75 2.97 2.48
N ALA A 14 13.20 4.12 3.00
CA ALA A 14 13.41 5.34 2.21
C ALA A 14 14.37 5.12 1.03
N LYS A 15 15.47 4.41 1.26
CA LYS A 15 16.43 4.05 0.20
C LYS A 15 15.80 3.15 -0.86
N ARG A 16 14.98 2.16 -0.45
CA ARG A 16 14.32 1.22 -1.39
C ARG A 16 13.28 1.89 -2.28
N ILE A 17 12.48 2.81 -1.73
CA ILE A 17 11.41 3.48 -2.50
C ILE A 17 11.91 4.69 -3.30
N LYS A 18 13.19 5.09 -3.12
CA LYS A 18 13.79 6.22 -3.85
C LYS A 18 13.71 5.99 -5.36
N GLY A 19 13.25 7.02 -6.09
CA GLY A 19 13.05 6.95 -7.53
C GLY A 19 11.72 6.33 -7.97
N TYR A 20 11.03 5.63 -7.08
CA TYR A 20 9.69 5.08 -7.34
C TYR A 20 8.57 5.90 -6.68
N ALA A 21 8.72 6.21 -5.41
CA ALA A 21 7.78 7.08 -4.72
C ALA A 21 8.10 8.56 -5.00
N HIS A 22 7.04 9.39 -5.13
CA HIS A 22 7.22 10.82 -5.29
C HIS A 22 7.68 11.47 -3.98
N PRO A 23 8.64 12.42 -4.02
CA PRO A 23 8.97 13.27 -2.89
C PRO A 23 7.86 14.33 -2.73
N THR A 24 6.73 13.94 -2.15
CA THR A 24 5.58 14.82 -2.00
C THR A 24 5.90 16.06 -1.18
N PRO A 25 5.36 17.25 -1.51
CA PRO A 25 5.67 18.48 -0.80
C PRO A 25 5.05 18.50 0.60
N VAL A 26 5.63 19.32 1.46
CA VAL A 26 5.04 19.73 2.73
C VAL A 26 4.57 21.17 2.57
N MET A 27 3.30 21.44 2.86
CA MET A 27 2.68 22.74 2.75
C MET A 27 2.21 23.23 4.10
N THR A 28 2.07 24.55 4.23
CA THR A 28 1.47 25.22 5.40
C THR A 28 0.28 26.05 4.94
N SER A 29 -0.59 26.42 5.88
CA SER A 29 -1.70 27.33 5.63
C SER A 29 -1.72 28.42 6.71
N ARG A 30 -1.61 29.68 6.29
CA ARG A 30 -1.70 30.83 7.21
C ARG A 30 -3.03 30.83 7.97
N THR A 31 -4.13 30.66 7.25
CA THR A 31 -5.47 30.65 7.86
C THR A 31 -5.61 29.55 8.92
N VAL A 32 -5.17 28.33 8.62
CA VAL A 32 -5.23 27.23 9.59
C VAL A 32 -4.33 27.49 10.79
N ASN A 33 -3.14 28.05 10.56
CA ASN A 33 -2.22 28.39 11.66
C ASN A 33 -2.80 29.46 12.59
N GLU A 34 -3.42 30.49 12.03
CA GLU A 34 -4.07 31.56 12.78
C GLU A 34 -5.28 31.02 13.57
N GLU A 35 -6.13 30.21 12.97
CA GLU A 35 -7.30 29.60 13.64
C GLU A 35 -6.91 28.67 14.80
N LEU A 36 -5.83 27.90 14.63
CA LEU A 36 -5.41 26.91 15.62
C LEU A 36 -4.36 27.44 16.63
N GLY A 37 -3.81 28.63 16.40
CA GLY A 37 -2.71 29.15 17.20
C GLY A 37 -1.45 28.29 17.16
N ALA A 38 -1.21 27.58 16.08
CA ALA A 38 -0.14 26.58 15.92
C ALA A 38 0.46 26.60 14.52
N GLN A 39 1.68 26.07 14.36
CA GLN A 39 2.26 25.81 13.05
C GLN A 39 1.85 24.41 12.56
N VAL A 40 1.01 24.34 11.53
CA VAL A 40 0.52 23.10 10.95
C VAL A 40 1.21 22.81 9.62
N PHE A 41 1.69 21.59 9.45
CA PHE A 41 2.37 21.11 8.26
C PHE A 41 1.57 20.00 7.62
N PHE A 42 1.22 20.16 6.34
CA PHE A 42 0.47 19.18 5.55
C PHE A 42 1.43 18.43 4.63
N LYS A 43 1.69 17.14 4.93
CA LYS A 43 2.39 16.26 3.99
C LYS A 43 1.42 15.81 2.90
N CYS A 44 1.62 16.32 1.67
CA CYS A 44 0.66 16.19 0.57
C CYS A 44 0.71 14.80 -0.10
N GLU A 45 0.37 13.73 0.62
CA GLU A 45 0.34 12.36 0.09
C GLU A 45 -0.78 12.10 -0.94
N ASN A 46 -1.70 13.03 -1.11
CA ASN A 46 -2.61 13.08 -2.25
C ASN A 46 -1.89 13.29 -3.60
N LEU A 47 -0.66 13.80 -3.58
CA LEU A 47 0.21 13.94 -4.76
C LEU A 47 1.14 12.73 -4.97
N GLN A 48 1.05 11.71 -4.14
CA GLN A 48 1.77 10.46 -4.31
C GLN A 48 1.16 9.66 -5.49
N ARG A 49 1.92 8.67 -6.02
CA ARG A 49 1.37 7.73 -7.00
C ARG A 49 0.04 7.16 -6.53
N MET A 50 -0.90 6.98 -7.45
CA MET A 50 -2.29 6.57 -7.19
C MET A 50 -3.04 7.45 -6.16
N GLY A 51 -2.52 8.63 -5.85
CA GLY A 51 -3.17 9.61 -4.97
C GLY A 51 -3.17 9.28 -3.48
N ALA A 52 -2.27 8.41 -2.99
CA ALA A 52 -2.25 8.05 -1.57
C ALA A 52 -0.91 7.51 -1.09
N PHE A 53 -0.61 7.73 0.20
CA PHE A 53 0.61 7.28 0.90
C PHE A 53 0.81 5.75 0.85
N LYS A 54 -0.26 4.99 0.68
CA LYS A 54 -0.23 3.50 0.65
C LYS A 54 0.73 2.93 -0.40
N PHE A 55 1.03 3.69 -1.46
CA PHE A 55 2.04 3.29 -2.44
C PHE A 55 3.40 3.02 -1.81
N ARG A 56 3.82 3.84 -0.85
CA ARG A 56 5.12 3.69 -0.17
C ARG A 56 5.26 2.32 0.48
N GLY A 57 4.28 1.96 1.32
CA GLY A 57 4.27 0.67 2.02
C GLY A 57 4.12 -0.52 1.08
N GLY A 58 3.21 -0.43 0.12
CA GLY A 58 3.01 -1.49 -0.89
C GLY A 58 4.27 -1.76 -1.70
N PHE A 59 4.92 -0.71 -2.21
CA PHE A 59 6.15 -0.85 -2.98
C PHE A 59 7.31 -1.40 -2.13
N ASN A 60 7.49 -0.88 -0.90
CA ASN A 60 8.54 -1.37 0.00
C ASN A 60 8.38 -2.87 0.29
N ALA A 61 7.20 -3.32 0.66
CA ALA A 61 6.93 -4.72 0.97
C ALA A 61 7.23 -5.63 -0.24
N LEU A 62 6.72 -5.29 -1.43
CA LEU A 62 6.93 -6.11 -2.62
C LEU A 62 8.38 -6.07 -3.13
N SER A 63 9.10 -4.96 -2.92
CA SER A 63 10.51 -4.84 -3.32
C SER A 63 11.43 -5.83 -2.61
N LYS A 64 11.03 -6.30 -1.42
CA LYS A 64 11.76 -7.29 -0.60
C LYS A 64 11.48 -8.75 -0.99
N PHE A 65 10.57 -9.00 -1.93
CA PHE A 65 10.24 -10.36 -2.36
C PHE A 65 11.45 -11.08 -2.94
N SER A 66 11.64 -12.32 -2.52
CA SER A 66 12.58 -13.26 -3.12
C SER A 66 12.20 -13.57 -4.58
N PRO A 67 13.11 -14.10 -5.41
CA PRO A 67 12.78 -14.52 -6.77
C PRO A 67 11.59 -15.48 -6.84
N ALA A 68 11.49 -16.42 -5.89
CA ALA A 68 10.37 -17.36 -5.81
C ALA A 68 9.04 -16.67 -5.54
N GLN A 69 9.00 -15.74 -4.56
CA GLN A 69 7.81 -14.95 -4.26
C GLN A 69 7.41 -14.04 -5.43
N ARG A 70 8.37 -13.42 -6.13
CA ARG A 70 8.09 -12.61 -7.33
C ARG A 70 7.45 -13.42 -8.44
N LYS A 71 7.93 -14.66 -8.66
CA LYS A 71 7.37 -15.57 -9.65
C LYS A 71 5.96 -16.04 -9.27
N ALA A 72 5.76 -16.41 -8.02
CA ALA A 72 4.46 -16.86 -7.51
C ALA A 72 3.42 -15.75 -7.53
N GLY A 73 3.75 -14.56 -7.04
CA GLY A 73 2.86 -13.40 -7.00
C GLY A 73 2.42 -13.01 -5.61
N VAL A 74 1.61 -11.96 -5.56
CA VAL A 74 1.05 -11.39 -4.33
C VAL A 74 -0.46 -11.50 -4.31
N VAL A 75 -1.03 -11.72 -3.12
CA VAL A 75 -2.46 -11.52 -2.86
C VAL A 75 -2.65 -10.46 -1.78
N ALA A 76 -3.66 -9.62 -1.95
CA ALA A 76 -4.07 -8.63 -0.95
C ALA A 76 -5.59 -8.50 -0.93
N PHE A 77 -6.14 -8.05 0.20
CA PHE A 77 -7.56 -7.75 0.31
C PHE A 77 -7.76 -6.28 0.72
N SER A 78 -8.54 -5.53 -0.06
CA SER A 78 -8.86 -4.13 0.24
C SER A 78 -9.89 -3.59 -0.74
N SER A 79 -10.79 -2.73 -0.27
CA SER A 79 -11.73 -1.99 -1.12
C SER A 79 -11.19 -0.66 -1.64
N GLY A 80 -9.95 -0.30 -1.35
CA GLY A 80 -9.48 1.08 -1.58
C GLY A 80 -8.00 1.25 -1.93
N ASN A 81 -7.36 2.17 -1.23
CA ASN A 81 -6.01 2.62 -1.58
C ASN A 81 -4.93 1.53 -1.46
N HIS A 82 -5.08 0.57 -0.54
CA HIS A 82 -4.13 -0.54 -0.45
C HIS A 82 -4.22 -1.47 -1.67
N ALA A 83 -5.43 -1.78 -2.15
CA ALA A 83 -5.65 -2.56 -3.37
C ALA A 83 -4.87 -1.96 -4.57
N GLN A 84 -5.06 -0.67 -4.79
CA GLN A 84 -4.38 0.06 -5.88
C GLN A 84 -2.87 0.14 -5.67
N ALA A 85 -2.42 0.33 -4.43
CA ALA A 85 -1.00 0.39 -4.09
C ALA A 85 -0.29 -0.94 -4.40
N ILE A 86 -0.86 -2.06 -4.00
CA ILE A 86 -0.31 -3.39 -4.29
C ILE A 86 -0.33 -3.66 -5.80
N ALA A 87 -1.45 -3.40 -6.49
CA ALA A 87 -1.55 -3.63 -7.93
C ALA A 87 -0.51 -2.80 -8.72
N LEU A 88 -0.38 -1.49 -8.42
CA LEU A 88 0.61 -0.64 -9.08
C LEU A 88 2.04 -1.05 -8.76
N SER A 89 2.34 -1.34 -7.49
CA SER A 89 3.68 -1.76 -7.06
C SER A 89 4.08 -3.08 -7.72
N ALA A 90 3.17 -4.04 -7.77
CA ALA A 90 3.36 -5.33 -8.41
C ALA A 90 3.64 -5.16 -9.92
N ARG A 91 2.86 -4.33 -10.62
CA ARG A 91 3.10 -4.00 -12.02
C ARG A 91 4.50 -3.43 -12.25
N LEU A 92 4.94 -2.47 -11.42
CA LEU A 92 6.25 -1.84 -11.54
C LEU A 92 7.41 -2.82 -11.29
N LEU A 93 7.18 -3.86 -10.51
CA LEU A 93 8.15 -4.87 -10.15
C LEU A 93 8.04 -6.16 -10.98
N GLY A 94 7.07 -6.24 -11.92
CA GLY A 94 6.83 -7.42 -12.74
C GLY A 94 6.29 -8.62 -11.93
N ILE A 95 5.51 -8.38 -10.88
CA ILE A 95 4.95 -9.39 -9.98
C ILE A 95 3.46 -9.58 -10.30
N PRO A 96 2.96 -10.82 -10.49
CA PRO A 96 1.52 -11.06 -10.59
C PRO A 96 0.78 -10.65 -9.31
N ALA A 97 -0.35 -9.93 -9.43
CA ALA A 97 -1.12 -9.48 -8.27
C ALA A 97 -2.57 -9.92 -8.35
N THR A 98 -3.08 -10.53 -7.28
CA THR A 98 -4.49 -10.85 -7.08
C THR A 98 -5.04 -10.00 -5.93
N ILE A 99 -6.14 -9.31 -6.17
CA ILE A 99 -6.72 -8.38 -5.21
C ILE A 99 -8.16 -8.79 -4.90
N VAL A 100 -8.41 -9.14 -3.65
CA VAL A 100 -9.75 -9.47 -3.15
C VAL A 100 -10.46 -8.17 -2.78
N MET A 101 -11.56 -7.87 -3.48
CA MET A 101 -12.33 -6.64 -3.32
C MET A 101 -13.82 -6.97 -3.10
N PRO A 102 -14.54 -6.22 -2.26
CA PRO A 102 -15.96 -6.48 -2.07
C PRO A 102 -16.78 -6.09 -3.32
N LEU A 103 -17.90 -6.77 -3.53
CA LEU A 103 -18.82 -6.52 -4.65
C LEU A 103 -19.32 -5.07 -4.69
N ASP A 104 -19.51 -4.46 -3.52
CA ASP A 104 -19.97 -3.07 -3.37
C ASP A 104 -18.81 -2.05 -3.32
N ALA A 105 -17.58 -2.46 -3.70
CA ALA A 105 -16.47 -1.50 -3.83
C ALA A 105 -16.80 -0.44 -4.90
N PRO A 106 -16.40 0.83 -4.67
CA PRO A 106 -16.62 1.87 -5.67
C PRO A 106 -16.06 1.47 -7.04
N VAL A 107 -16.89 1.58 -8.08
CA VAL A 107 -16.57 1.16 -9.46
C VAL A 107 -15.23 1.76 -9.93
N ALA A 108 -14.98 3.03 -9.62
CA ALA A 108 -13.74 3.70 -9.97
C ALA A 108 -12.50 3.04 -9.32
N LYS A 109 -12.60 2.54 -8.09
CA LYS A 109 -11.50 1.86 -7.40
C LYS A 109 -11.22 0.47 -7.96
N VAL A 110 -12.28 -0.26 -8.33
CA VAL A 110 -12.16 -1.56 -9.01
C VAL A 110 -11.51 -1.35 -10.38
N ALA A 111 -12.00 -0.38 -11.15
CA ALA A 111 -11.44 -0.05 -12.47
C ALA A 111 -9.97 0.38 -12.38
N ALA A 112 -9.62 1.23 -11.41
CA ALA A 112 -8.23 1.64 -11.18
C ALA A 112 -7.32 0.46 -10.82
N THR A 113 -7.78 -0.44 -9.92
CA THR A 113 -7.03 -1.65 -9.53
C THR A 113 -6.76 -2.54 -10.74
N LYS A 114 -7.78 -2.78 -11.58
CA LYS A 114 -7.62 -3.52 -12.84
C LYS A 114 -6.70 -2.78 -13.82
N GLY A 115 -6.85 -1.47 -13.95
CA GLY A 115 -6.01 -0.61 -14.80
C GLY A 115 -4.52 -0.63 -14.40
N TYR A 116 -4.23 -0.87 -13.13
CA TYR A 116 -2.86 -1.11 -12.64
C TYR A 116 -2.39 -2.54 -12.84
N GLY A 117 -3.19 -3.43 -13.43
CA GLY A 117 -2.82 -4.82 -13.74
C GLY A 117 -3.17 -5.83 -12.65
N GLY A 118 -3.94 -5.44 -11.64
CA GLY A 118 -4.43 -6.36 -10.61
C GLY A 118 -5.53 -7.29 -11.15
N ASN A 119 -5.41 -8.60 -10.89
CA ASN A 119 -6.49 -9.55 -11.06
C ASN A 119 -7.45 -9.40 -9.87
N VAL A 120 -8.69 -8.97 -10.12
CA VAL A 120 -9.68 -8.68 -9.07
C VAL A 120 -10.58 -9.89 -8.86
N VAL A 121 -10.59 -10.41 -7.62
CA VAL A 121 -11.52 -11.41 -7.12
C VAL A 121 -12.56 -10.68 -6.26
N LEU A 122 -13.82 -10.78 -6.65
CA LEU A 122 -14.92 -10.13 -5.92
C LEU A 122 -15.50 -11.07 -4.86
N TYR A 123 -15.89 -10.51 -3.71
CA TYR A 123 -16.52 -11.24 -2.62
C TYR A 123 -17.69 -10.45 -2.01
N ASP A 124 -18.65 -11.14 -1.43
CA ASP A 124 -19.75 -10.54 -0.68
C ASP A 124 -19.33 -10.33 0.79
N ARG A 125 -19.18 -9.06 1.21
CA ARG A 125 -18.73 -8.72 2.59
C ARG A 125 -19.70 -9.12 3.69
N TYR A 126 -20.94 -9.45 3.35
CA TYR A 126 -21.97 -9.82 4.32
C TYR A 126 -22.01 -11.33 4.59
N THR A 127 -21.51 -12.13 3.65
CA THR A 127 -21.59 -13.59 3.70
C THR A 127 -20.23 -14.28 3.64
N GLU A 128 -19.16 -13.56 3.25
CA GLU A 128 -17.83 -14.12 3.02
C GLU A 128 -16.74 -13.37 3.82
N ASP A 129 -15.71 -14.08 4.24
CA ASP A 129 -14.54 -13.52 4.94
C ASP A 129 -13.38 -13.27 3.96
N ARG A 130 -13.10 -11.98 3.73
CA ARG A 130 -12.01 -11.52 2.84
C ARG A 130 -10.63 -12.05 3.25
N GLU A 131 -10.39 -12.22 4.56
CA GLU A 131 -9.10 -12.67 5.06
C GLU A 131 -8.94 -14.17 4.82
N GLN A 132 -10.03 -14.93 4.99
CA GLN A 132 -10.04 -16.34 4.67
C GLN A 132 -9.85 -16.57 3.17
N ILE A 133 -10.57 -15.82 2.32
CA ILE A 133 -10.38 -15.88 0.86
C ILE A 133 -8.93 -15.54 0.48
N GLY A 134 -8.35 -14.52 1.10
CA GLY A 134 -6.95 -14.15 0.87
C GLY A 134 -5.97 -15.27 1.26
N ARG A 135 -6.18 -15.93 2.40
CA ARG A 135 -5.39 -17.09 2.85
C ARG A 135 -5.55 -18.28 1.91
N ASP A 136 -6.77 -18.63 1.54
CA ASP A 136 -7.04 -19.76 0.66
C ASP A 136 -6.39 -19.58 -0.72
N LEU A 137 -6.43 -18.37 -1.25
CA LEU A 137 -5.75 -18.02 -2.50
C LEU A 137 -4.22 -18.10 -2.37
N ALA A 138 -3.68 -17.62 -1.23
CA ALA A 138 -2.26 -17.70 -0.93
C ALA A 138 -1.80 -19.17 -0.89
N ASP A 139 -2.49 -20.02 -0.15
CA ASP A 139 -2.16 -21.43 0.02
C ASP A 139 -2.31 -22.21 -1.29
N LYS A 140 -3.43 -22.00 -2.00
CA LYS A 140 -3.73 -22.71 -3.25
C LYS A 140 -2.74 -22.41 -4.37
N HIS A 141 -2.26 -21.18 -4.46
CA HIS A 141 -1.43 -20.70 -5.58
C HIS A 141 0.00 -20.33 -5.17
N GLY A 142 0.38 -20.51 -3.89
CA GLY A 142 1.69 -20.15 -3.37
C GLY A 142 1.95 -18.64 -3.35
N LEU A 143 0.88 -17.80 -3.28
CA LEU A 143 1.01 -16.36 -3.29
C LEU A 143 1.46 -15.85 -1.92
N THR A 144 2.14 -14.70 -1.91
CA THR A 144 2.47 -14.02 -0.65
C THR A 144 1.33 -13.06 -0.28
N LEU A 145 0.71 -13.26 0.88
CA LEU A 145 -0.34 -12.38 1.39
C LEU A 145 0.27 -11.11 2.00
N ILE A 146 -0.16 -9.93 1.53
CA ILE A 146 0.20 -8.63 2.10
C ILE A 146 -1.06 -7.94 2.62
N PRO A 147 -1.27 -7.92 3.95
CA PRO A 147 -2.42 -7.28 4.56
C PRO A 147 -2.33 -5.74 4.48
N PRO A 148 -3.46 -5.01 4.59
CA PRO A 148 -3.49 -3.55 4.49
C PRO A 148 -2.95 -2.82 5.73
N TYR A 149 -2.69 -3.53 6.83
CA TYR A 149 -2.19 -3.06 8.14
C TYR A 149 -1.37 -4.17 8.82
N ASP A 150 -0.69 -3.82 9.90
CA ASP A 150 0.08 -4.75 10.76
C ASP A 150 1.14 -5.60 10.03
N HIS A 151 1.66 -5.09 8.89
CA HIS A 151 2.78 -5.69 8.19
C HIS A 151 4.01 -4.79 8.35
N PRO A 152 5.13 -5.30 8.91
CA PRO A 152 6.32 -4.50 9.20
C PRO A 152 6.78 -3.69 7.99
N ASP A 153 6.97 -4.32 6.85
CA ASP A 153 7.46 -3.65 5.64
C ASP A 153 6.49 -2.61 5.06
N VAL A 154 5.20 -2.73 5.35
CA VAL A 154 4.20 -1.71 4.95
C VAL A 154 4.27 -0.53 5.90
N MET A 155 4.49 -0.77 7.21
CA MET A 155 4.62 0.28 8.23
C MET A 155 5.91 1.09 8.05
N ASP A 156 7.06 0.45 7.84
CA ASP A 156 8.37 1.10 7.66
C ASP A 156 8.29 2.23 6.64
N ALA A 157 7.77 1.94 5.46
CA ALA A 157 7.74 2.91 4.37
C ALA A 157 6.58 3.92 4.47
N ALA A 158 5.53 3.62 5.23
CA ALA A 158 4.48 4.60 5.55
C ALA A 158 5.07 5.76 6.36
N LEU A 159 6.03 5.47 7.26
CA LEU A 159 6.72 6.46 8.08
C LEU A 159 7.71 7.33 7.30
N VAL A 160 8.22 6.89 6.15
CA VAL A 160 9.13 7.67 5.28
C VAL A 160 8.51 9.01 4.83
N GLY A 161 7.18 9.11 4.82
CA GLY A 161 6.48 10.35 4.49
C GLY A 161 6.55 11.43 5.57
N ILE A 162 6.92 11.08 6.80
CA ILE A 162 6.96 12.00 7.94
C ILE A 162 8.27 12.81 7.89
N PRO A 163 8.23 14.16 7.87
CA PRO A 163 9.44 14.97 7.95
C PRO A 163 10.16 14.70 9.27
N HIS A 164 11.42 14.33 9.20
CA HIS A 164 12.31 14.27 10.35
C HIS A 164 13.10 15.58 10.41
N LYS A 165 13.17 16.19 11.59
CA LYS A 165 14.09 17.29 11.87
C LYS A 165 15.47 16.74 12.16
#